data_aa3519bff8b8ddccae376771ee3d9283
#
_entry.id   aa3519bff8b8ddccae376771ee3d9283
#
_cell.length_a   1.000
_cell.length_b   1.000
_cell.length_c   1.000
_cell.angle_alpha   90.00
_cell.angle_beta   90.00
_cell.angle_gamma   90.00
#
_symmetry.space_group_name_H-M   'P 1'
#
loop_
_entity.id
_entity.type
_entity.pdbx_description
1 polymer ?
#
loop_
_entity_poly.entity_id
_entity_poly.type
_entity_poly.pdbx_seq_one_letter_code
_entity_poly.pdbx_strand_id
1 'polypeptide(L)'
;MGADFYRLWLDREMVYSCALWEGELDDHLEQAQLAKLAWHASSARLDGADRVLDVGCGWGAMLRYLTGARGVARAVGLTLSADQAALARASTPPSVEVRLEDWREHHPEQPYDAVVSIGAFEHFARNDLDVAGRRSVYAAFFAACASWLRPGGRLSLQSIAYEDFDPGSGTESRFFTEEIFPESSLPVLPDVVAASDPWFGIVALRSDAAHYEHTLHLWQRRLQEAERRAVDLVGRDVYRRYLRYLRVSRGLFDRRVCTLYRISLERRPSPVRSAAAPVPAAAAV
;
A
#
# COMPACT_ATOMS: atom_id res chain seq x y z
N MET A 1 11.01 12.56 -7.95
CA MET A 1 10.06 13.15 -8.93
C MET A 1 9.12 14.06 -8.20
N GLY A 2 8.97 15.30 -8.68
CA GLY A 2 8.09 16.28 -8.02
C GLY A 2 6.61 16.00 -8.21
N ALA A 3 5.78 16.52 -7.31
CA ALA A 3 4.32 16.35 -7.33
C ALA A 3 3.66 16.80 -8.65
N ASP A 4 4.21 17.82 -9.31
CA ASP A 4 3.63 18.36 -10.54
C ASP A 4 3.61 17.36 -11.70
N PHE A 5 4.60 16.46 -11.78
CA PHE A 5 4.58 15.38 -12.76
C PHE A 5 3.46 14.37 -12.47
N TYR A 6 3.26 13.99 -11.20
CA TYR A 6 2.20 13.05 -10.81
C TYR A 6 0.80 13.65 -11.02
N ARG A 7 0.61 14.96 -10.80
CA ARG A 7 -0.66 15.67 -11.07
C ARG A 7 -1.13 15.61 -12.51
N LEU A 8 -0.25 15.30 -13.45
CA LEU A 8 -0.62 15.20 -14.87
C LEU A 8 -1.49 13.96 -15.17
N TRP A 9 -1.37 12.91 -14.36
CA TRP A 9 -1.97 11.62 -14.70
C TRP A 9 -2.63 10.89 -13.52
N LEU A 10 -2.38 11.26 -12.27
CA LEU A 10 -3.19 10.79 -11.14
C LEU A 10 -4.56 11.49 -11.10
N ASP A 11 -5.42 11.02 -10.21
CA ASP A 11 -6.67 11.69 -9.85
C ASP A 11 -6.40 12.99 -9.05
N ARG A 12 -7.45 13.76 -8.80
CA ARG A 12 -7.37 15.04 -8.08
C ARG A 12 -6.77 14.91 -6.68
N GLU A 13 -7.05 13.80 -5.99
CA GLU A 13 -6.54 13.54 -4.66
C GLU A 13 -5.11 12.99 -4.64
N MET A 14 -4.48 12.81 -5.79
CA MET A 14 -3.11 12.31 -5.94
C MET A 14 -2.94 10.90 -5.40
N VAL A 15 -3.91 10.03 -5.61
CA VAL A 15 -3.87 8.65 -5.12
C VAL A 15 -3.01 7.78 -6.04
N TYR A 16 -1.82 7.42 -5.59
CA TYR A 16 -0.89 6.59 -6.36
C TYR A 16 -0.99 5.11 -5.97
N SER A 17 -2.20 4.57 -6.09
CA SER A 17 -2.48 3.14 -5.86
C SER A 17 -3.78 2.74 -6.58
N CYS A 18 -4.03 1.44 -6.69
CA CYS A 18 -5.18 0.88 -7.40
C CYS A 18 -6.51 1.47 -6.92
N ALA A 19 -7.34 1.92 -7.83
CA ALA A 19 -8.72 2.35 -7.60
C ALA A 19 -9.66 1.15 -7.43
N LEU A 20 -10.92 1.40 -7.04
CA LEU A 20 -11.94 0.38 -6.87
C LEU A 20 -13.23 0.84 -7.56
N TRP A 21 -13.71 0.09 -8.54
CA TRP A 21 -15.00 0.31 -9.17
C TRP A 21 -16.09 -0.53 -8.51
N GLU A 22 -17.23 0.09 -8.25
CA GLU A 22 -18.45 -0.57 -7.79
C GLU A 22 -19.35 -0.79 -9.02
N GLY A 23 -19.20 -1.92 -9.71
CA GLY A 23 -19.90 -2.23 -10.95
C GLY A 23 -18.96 -2.37 -12.15
N GLU A 24 -19.36 -1.82 -13.31
CA GLU A 24 -18.54 -1.85 -14.52
C GLU A 24 -17.30 -0.96 -14.41
N LEU A 25 -16.20 -1.40 -15.06
CA LEU A 25 -14.98 -0.61 -15.16
C LEU A 25 -15.19 0.51 -16.19
N ASP A 26 -15.29 1.73 -15.70
CA ASP A 26 -15.50 2.94 -16.49
C ASP A 26 -14.31 3.91 -16.39
N ASP A 27 -14.41 5.07 -17.06
CA ASP A 27 -13.36 6.08 -17.09
C ASP A 27 -13.36 7.05 -15.89
N HIS A 28 -14.25 6.85 -14.92
CA HIS A 28 -14.42 7.74 -13.76
C HIS A 28 -13.41 7.47 -12.62
N LEU A 29 -12.13 7.66 -12.92
CA LEU A 29 -11.03 7.38 -11.96
C LEU A 29 -11.20 8.08 -10.61
N GLU A 30 -11.65 9.33 -10.58
CA GLU A 30 -11.89 10.09 -9.35
C GLU A 30 -12.90 9.42 -8.44
N GLN A 31 -14.01 8.92 -9.01
CA GLN A 31 -15.04 8.21 -8.26
C GLN A 31 -14.54 6.86 -7.77
N ALA A 32 -13.82 6.12 -8.62
CA ALA A 32 -13.23 4.84 -8.27
C ALA A 32 -12.15 4.97 -7.16
N GLN A 33 -11.38 6.06 -7.15
CA GLN A 33 -10.45 6.33 -6.05
C GLN A 33 -11.18 6.68 -4.75
N LEU A 34 -12.25 7.46 -4.80
CA LEU A 34 -13.08 7.73 -3.62
C LEU A 34 -13.75 6.45 -3.08
N ALA A 35 -14.27 5.59 -3.96
CA ALA A 35 -14.85 4.29 -3.58
C ALA A 35 -13.81 3.39 -2.90
N LYS A 36 -12.55 3.40 -3.38
CA LYS A 36 -11.46 2.70 -2.71
C LYS A 36 -11.18 3.24 -1.31
N LEU A 37 -11.10 4.57 -1.12
CA LEU A 37 -10.90 5.17 0.21
C LEU A 37 -12.07 4.82 1.14
N ALA A 38 -13.30 4.86 0.62
CA ALA A 38 -14.51 4.47 1.35
C ALA A 38 -14.48 3.01 1.79
N TRP A 39 -14.04 2.09 0.90
CA TRP A 39 -13.90 0.68 1.23
C TRP A 39 -12.93 0.46 2.40
N HIS A 40 -11.75 1.12 2.35
CA HIS A 40 -10.76 1.01 3.43
C HIS A 40 -11.28 1.58 4.75
N ALA A 41 -11.96 2.73 4.71
CA ALA A 41 -12.56 3.32 5.89
C ALA A 41 -13.64 2.41 6.52
N SER A 42 -14.53 1.86 5.69
CA SER A 42 -15.61 0.98 6.16
C SER A 42 -15.08 -0.35 6.67
N SER A 43 -14.10 -0.98 5.97
CA SER A 43 -13.52 -2.26 6.39
C SER A 43 -12.70 -2.14 7.67
N ALA A 44 -12.13 -0.98 7.96
CA ALA A 44 -11.44 -0.68 9.22
C ALA A 44 -12.36 -0.08 10.31
N ARG A 45 -13.67 0.13 10.05
CA ARG A 45 -14.65 0.72 10.97
C ARG A 45 -14.23 2.11 11.46
N LEU A 46 -13.91 3.01 10.54
CA LEU A 46 -13.32 4.31 10.84
C LEU A 46 -14.32 5.45 11.05
N ASP A 47 -15.63 5.19 10.93
CA ASP A 47 -16.64 6.24 11.12
C ASP A 47 -16.65 6.71 12.59
N GLY A 48 -16.33 8.00 12.79
CA GLY A 48 -16.26 8.59 14.11
C GLY A 48 -15.12 8.07 15.01
N ALA A 49 -14.09 7.45 14.42
CA ALA A 49 -12.94 6.99 15.19
C ALA A 49 -12.17 8.18 15.79
N ASP A 50 -11.64 8.02 17.00
CA ASP A 50 -10.87 9.07 17.65
C ASP A 50 -9.48 9.22 17.04
N ARG A 51 -8.80 8.09 16.72
CA ARG A 51 -7.42 8.10 16.31
C ARG A 51 -7.07 6.99 15.29
N VAL A 52 -6.54 7.38 14.14
CA VAL A 52 -6.21 6.46 13.03
C VAL A 52 -4.77 6.66 12.59
N LEU A 53 -4.09 5.55 12.24
CA LEU A 53 -2.76 5.54 11.63
C LEU A 53 -2.86 5.13 10.14
N ASP A 54 -2.19 5.88 9.26
CA ASP A 54 -2.00 5.54 7.85
C ASP A 54 -0.50 5.28 7.58
N VAL A 55 -0.14 4.00 7.40
CA VAL A 55 1.25 3.58 7.14
C VAL A 55 1.54 3.60 5.65
N GLY A 56 2.38 4.53 5.22
CA GLY A 56 2.62 4.82 3.81
C GLY A 56 1.58 5.78 3.24
N CYS A 57 1.32 6.89 3.94
CA CYS A 57 0.22 7.82 3.64
C CYS A 57 0.35 8.56 2.29
N GLY A 58 1.47 8.41 1.58
CA GLY A 58 1.69 9.05 0.30
C GLY A 58 1.46 10.57 0.34
N TRP A 59 0.69 11.09 -0.62
CA TRP A 59 0.33 12.50 -0.71
C TRP A 59 -0.81 12.92 0.24
N GLY A 60 -1.22 12.05 1.18
CA GLY A 60 -2.19 12.35 2.23
C GLY A 60 -3.66 12.20 1.84
N ALA A 61 -3.99 11.56 0.73
CA ALA A 61 -5.37 11.39 0.28
C ALA A 61 -6.27 10.70 1.31
N MET A 62 -5.81 9.57 1.89
CA MET A 62 -6.57 8.86 2.92
C MET A 62 -6.74 9.69 4.17
N LEU A 63 -5.70 10.42 4.60
CA LEU A 63 -5.76 11.30 5.77
C LEU A 63 -6.82 12.41 5.61
N ARG A 64 -6.85 13.07 4.42
CA ARG A 64 -7.89 14.08 4.10
C ARG A 64 -9.28 13.46 4.08
N TYR A 65 -9.42 12.30 3.46
CA TYR A 65 -10.70 11.60 3.39
C TYR A 65 -11.23 11.22 4.78
N LEU A 66 -10.38 10.69 5.66
CA LEU A 66 -10.75 10.29 7.01
C LEU A 66 -11.24 11.47 7.86
N THR A 67 -10.49 12.56 7.88
CA THR A 67 -10.84 13.73 8.69
C THR A 67 -11.94 14.59 8.09
N GLY A 68 -12.04 14.65 6.74
CA GLY A 68 -13.04 15.45 6.06
C GLY A 68 -14.38 14.76 5.85
N ALA A 69 -14.39 13.46 5.53
CA ALA A 69 -15.61 12.74 5.13
C ALA A 69 -16.09 11.68 6.13
N ARG A 70 -15.22 11.20 7.03
CA ARG A 70 -15.54 10.10 7.96
C ARG A 70 -15.57 10.51 9.43
N GLY A 71 -15.32 11.77 9.72
CA GLY A 71 -15.40 12.31 11.08
C GLY A 71 -14.32 11.79 12.03
N VAL A 72 -13.18 11.33 11.50
CA VAL A 72 -12.03 10.91 12.32
C VAL A 72 -11.45 12.13 13.02
N ALA A 73 -11.35 12.08 14.35
CA ALA A 73 -10.94 13.23 15.16
C ALA A 73 -9.44 13.55 14.98
N ARG A 74 -8.58 12.52 14.88
CA ARG A 74 -7.13 12.65 14.68
C ARG A 74 -6.61 11.58 13.75
N ALA A 75 -5.76 11.95 12.79
CA ALA A 75 -5.08 11.01 11.93
C ALA A 75 -3.56 11.23 11.97
N VAL A 76 -2.79 10.15 11.98
CA VAL A 76 -1.34 10.16 11.86
C VAL A 76 -0.96 9.46 10.56
N GLY A 77 -0.11 10.08 9.75
CA GLY A 77 0.40 9.49 8.52
C GLY A 77 1.91 9.30 8.57
N LEU A 78 2.40 8.13 8.20
CA LEU A 78 3.82 7.84 8.06
C LEU A 78 4.20 7.78 6.58
N THR A 79 5.32 8.38 6.20
CA THR A 79 5.91 8.27 4.87
C THR A 79 7.43 8.37 4.95
N LEU A 80 8.15 7.72 4.03
CA LEU A 80 9.60 7.83 3.87
C LEU A 80 10.01 8.90 2.85
N SER A 81 9.06 9.52 2.16
CA SER A 81 9.32 10.53 1.13
C SER A 81 9.16 11.94 1.70
N ALA A 82 10.23 12.73 1.68
CA ALA A 82 10.21 14.13 2.12
C ALA A 82 9.24 14.98 1.28
N ASP A 83 9.18 14.75 -0.05
CA ASP A 83 8.26 15.45 -0.96
C ASP A 83 6.80 15.14 -0.62
N GLN A 84 6.49 13.87 -0.35
CA GLN A 84 5.14 13.45 0.07
C GLN A 84 4.78 14.06 1.42
N ALA A 85 5.68 14.00 2.41
CA ALA A 85 5.44 14.58 3.72
C ALA A 85 5.17 16.08 3.64
N ALA A 86 5.94 16.82 2.85
CA ALA A 86 5.76 18.26 2.68
C ALA A 86 4.39 18.61 2.08
N LEU A 87 4.00 17.93 0.99
CA LEU A 87 2.71 18.16 0.35
C LEU A 87 1.54 17.73 1.23
N ALA A 88 1.64 16.56 1.88
CA ALA A 88 0.59 16.07 2.77
C ALA A 88 0.37 17.04 3.94
N ARG A 89 1.44 17.52 4.58
CA ARG A 89 1.34 18.55 5.64
C ARG A 89 0.68 19.85 5.16
N ALA A 90 1.00 20.28 3.95
CA ALA A 90 0.44 21.50 3.38
C ALA A 90 -1.04 21.39 2.99
N SER A 91 -1.54 20.16 2.77
CA SER A 91 -2.88 19.90 2.24
C SER A 91 -3.84 19.21 3.22
N THR A 92 -3.41 18.95 4.46
CA THR A 92 -4.23 18.33 5.49
C THR A 92 -4.59 19.31 6.61
N PRO A 93 -5.72 19.12 7.33
CA PRO A 93 -6.10 19.99 8.44
C PRO A 93 -5.20 19.77 9.67
N PRO A 94 -5.24 20.68 10.69
CA PRO A 94 -4.44 20.57 11.92
C PRO A 94 -4.69 19.30 12.75
N SER A 95 -5.81 18.59 12.53
CA SER A 95 -6.10 17.29 13.14
C SER A 95 -5.29 16.13 12.57
N VAL A 96 -4.50 16.40 11.52
CA VAL A 96 -3.62 15.42 10.87
C VAL A 96 -2.16 15.73 11.20
N GLU A 97 -1.46 14.74 11.70
CA GLU A 97 -0.01 14.76 11.89
C GLU A 97 0.66 13.89 10.81
N VAL A 98 1.58 14.45 10.03
CA VAL A 98 2.36 13.70 9.02
C VAL A 98 3.81 13.62 9.46
N ARG A 99 4.32 12.39 9.60
CA ARG A 99 5.68 12.09 10.03
C ARG A 99 6.52 11.55 8.89
N LEU A 100 7.74 12.03 8.76
CA LEU A 100 8.78 11.43 7.93
C LEU A 100 9.47 10.37 8.77
N GLU A 101 8.90 9.17 8.81
CA GLU A 101 9.24 8.14 9.81
C GLU A 101 9.03 6.75 9.21
N ASP A 102 9.95 5.82 9.50
CA ASP A 102 9.78 4.40 9.20
C ASP A 102 8.82 3.76 10.23
N TRP A 103 7.94 2.89 9.77
CA TRP A 103 7.01 2.17 10.64
C TRP A 103 7.74 1.35 11.73
N ARG A 104 8.98 0.92 11.48
CA ARG A 104 9.81 0.18 12.45
C ARG A 104 10.21 1.03 13.66
N GLU A 105 10.25 2.34 13.48
CA GLU A 105 10.61 3.33 14.50
C GLU A 105 9.38 3.94 15.17
N HIS A 106 8.18 3.56 14.70
CA HIS A 106 6.94 4.14 15.21
C HIS A 106 6.55 3.58 16.57
N HIS A 107 6.51 4.45 17.56
CA HIS A 107 6.14 4.14 18.95
C HIS A 107 5.05 5.13 19.41
N PRO A 108 3.76 4.81 19.23
CA PRO A 108 2.67 5.69 19.64
C PRO A 108 2.50 5.70 21.17
N GLU A 109 2.29 6.87 21.75
CA GLU A 109 2.00 7.04 23.16
C GLU A 109 0.62 6.50 23.56
N GLN A 110 -0.31 6.46 22.62
CA GLN A 110 -1.68 5.99 22.80
C GLN A 110 -2.07 5.05 21.66
N PRO A 111 -2.88 4.03 21.92
CA PRO A 111 -3.32 3.11 20.87
C PRO A 111 -4.18 3.81 19.82
N TYR A 112 -4.20 3.25 18.62
CA TYR A 112 -5.09 3.63 17.53
C TYR A 112 -6.37 2.78 17.54
N ASP A 113 -7.46 3.36 17.07
CA ASP A 113 -8.70 2.65 16.78
C ASP A 113 -8.56 1.73 15.59
N ALA A 114 -7.85 2.21 14.57
CA ALA A 114 -7.53 1.44 13.38
C ALA A 114 -6.22 1.88 12.73
N VAL A 115 -5.68 0.98 11.92
CA VAL A 115 -4.52 1.19 11.05
C VAL A 115 -4.95 0.95 9.61
N VAL A 116 -4.48 1.81 8.70
CA VAL A 116 -4.61 1.63 7.25
C VAL A 116 -3.21 1.55 6.64
N SER A 117 -3.02 0.70 5.63
CA SER A 117 -1.78 0.69 4.82
C SER A 117 -2.13 0.34 3.38
N ILE A 118 -1.93 1.28 2.47
CA ILE A 118 -2.37 1.19 1.08
C ILE A 118 -1.16 1.38 0.15
N GLY A 119 -0.65 0.29 -0.45
CA GLY A 119 0.45 0.34 -1.40
C GLY A 119 1.81 0.66 -0.76
N ALA A 120 2.03 0.27 0.48
CA ALA A 120 3.31 0.38 1.17
C ALA A 120 3.91 -0.98 1.53
N PHE A 121 3.08 -1.95 1.85
CA PHE A 121 3.47 -3.26 2.36
C PHE A 121 4.36 -4.03 1.38
N GLU A 122 4.15 -3.90 0.08
CA GLU A 122 4.94 -4.49 -0.99
C GLU A 122 6.41 -4.02 -1.01
N HIS A 123 6.71 -2.91 -0.34
CA HIS A 123 8.06 -2.35 -0.24
C HIS A 123 8.80 -2.72 1.05
N PHE A 124 8.19 -3.49 1.96
CA PHE A 124 8.79 -3.78 3.26
C PHE A 124 9.86 -4.87 3.20
N ALA A 125 9.67 -5.89 2.35
CA ALA A 125 10.66 -6.95 2.18
C ALA A 125 11.57 -6.66 0.99
N ARG A 126 12.88 -6.78 1.19
CA ARG A 126 13.89 -6.57 0.16
C ARG A 126 14.04 -7.81 -0.73
N ASN A 127 14.52 -7.60 -1.96
CA ASN A 127 14.74 -8.66 -2.94
C ASN A 127 15.84 -9.66 -2.55
N ASP A 128 16.80 -9.25 -1.70
CA ASP A 128 17.91 -10.07 -1.24
C ASP A 128 17.53 -11.04 -0.11
N LEU A 129 16.31 -10.93 0.44
CA LEU A 129 15.82 -11.84 1.48
C LEU A 129 15.29 -13.15 0.89
N ASP A 130 15.59 -14.24 1.55
CA ASP A 130 14.94 -15.52 1.31
C ASP A 130 13.47 -15.52 1.80
N VAL A 131 12.76 -16.64 1.58
CA VAL A 131 11.36 -16.77 1.99
C VAL A 131 11.17 -16.56 3.50
N ALA A 132 12.09 -17.09 4.33
CA ALA A 132 12.01 -16.97 5.78
C ALA A 132 12.25 -15.53 6.22
N GLY A 133 13.22 -14.84 5.61
CA GLY A 133 13.50 -13.43 5.86
C GLY A 133 12.32 -12.53 5.50
N ARG A 134 11.69 -12.74 4.33
CA ARG A 134 10.49 -11.99 3.94
C ARG A 134 9.33 -12.18 4.91
N ARG A 135 9.04 -13.45 5.28
CA ARG A 135 8.01 -13.76 6.29
C ARG A 135 8.28 -13.12 7.63
N SER A 136 9.53 -13.06 8.05
CA SER A 136 9.95 -12.39 9.30
C SER A 136 9.63 -10.89 9.26
N VAL A 137 9.91 -10.21 8.14
CA VAL A 137 9.57 -8.79 7.97
C VAL A 137 8.06 -8.56 8.03
N TYR A 138 7.27 -9.40 7.34
CA TYR A 138 5.80 -9.29 7.37
C TYR A 138 5.25 -9.57 8.77
N ALA A 139 5.76 -10.59 9.45
CA ALA A 139 5.36 -10.89 10.83
C ALA A 139 5.69 -9.74 11.80
N ALA A 140 6.85 -9.09 11.64
CA ALA A 140 7.22 -7.91 12.42
C ALA A 140 6.24 -6.74 12.20
N PHE A 141 5.83 -6.49 10.95
CA PHE A 141 4.83 -5.47 10.63
C PHE A 141 3.47 -5.75 11.28
N PHE A 142 2.97 -6.98 11.18
CA PHE A 142 1.69 -7.34 11.81
C PHE A 142 1.77 -7.31 13.33
N ALA A 143 2.91 -7.71 13.93
CA ALA A 143 3.14 -7.58 15.37
C ALA A 143 3.12 -6.11 15.81
N ALA A 144 3.78 -5.22 15.06
CA ALA A 144 3.78 -3.78 15.31
C ALA A 144 2.36 -3.21 15.22
N CYS A 145 1.62 -3.48 14.14
CA CYS A 145 0.22 -3.06 14.00
C CYS A 145 -0.65 -3.55 15.16
N ALA A 146 -0.48 -4.80 15.59
CA ALA A 146 -1.22 -5.34 16.73
C ALA A 146 -0.87 -4.64 18.04
N SER A 147 0.38 -4.22 18.23
CA SER A 147 0.80 -3.47 19.42
C SER A 147 0.22 -2.05 19.46
N TRP A 148 0.06 -1.42 18.30
CA TRP A 148 -0.48 -0.07 18.16
C TRP A 148 -2.00 0.03 18.25
N LEU A 149 -2.70 -1.04 17.89
CA LEU A 149 -4.17 -1.07 17.90
C LEU A 149 -4.72 -1.35 19.30
N ARG A 150 -5.88 -0.77 19.61
CA ARG A 150 -6.69 -1.26 20.74
C ARG A 150 -7.21 -2.68 20.49
N PRO A 151 -7.58 -3.46 21.52
CA PRO A 151 -8.26 -4.74 21.33
C PRO A 151 -9.49 -4.61 20.44
N GLY A 152 -9.64 -5.51 19.44
CA GLY A 152 -10.73 -5.46 18.47
C GLY A 152 -10.60 -4.35 17.42
N GLY A 153 -9.53 -3.55 17.46
CA GLY A 153 -9.18 -2.60 16.40
C GLY A 153 -8.83 -3.32 15.08
N ARG A 154 -8.95 -2.62 13.96
CA ARG A 154 -8.75 -3.21 12.62
C ARG A 154 -7.56 -2.63 11.88
N LEU A 155 -6.94 -3.50 11.10
CA LEU A 155 -6.00 -3.13 10.05
C LEU A 155 -6.67 -3.34 8.70
N SER A 156 -6.72 -2.30 7.86
CA SER A 156 -7.11 -2.40 6.45
C SER A 156 -5.86 -2.29 5.57
N LEU A 157 -5.51 -3.38 4.90
CA LEU A 157 -4.32 -3.53 4.09
C LEU A 157 -4.65 -3.60 2.60
N GLN A 158 -3.94 -2.87 1.76
CA GLN A 158 -3.91 -3.07 0.31
C GLN A 158 -2.46 -3.28 -0.13
N SER A 159 -2.22 -4.34 -0.90
CA SER A 159 -0.89 -4.64 -1.44
C SER A 159 -0.96 -5.32 -2.79
N ILE A 160 -0.03 -4.96 -3.67
CA ILE A 160 0.30 -5.77 -4.84
C ILE A 160 0.93 -7.07 -4.32
N ALA A 161 0.63 -8.18 -4.99
CA ALA A 161 1.19 -9.49 -4.67
C ALA A 161 1.43 -10.29 -5.95
N TYR A 162 2.32 -11.26 -5.91
CA TYR A 162 2.40 -12.30 -6.93
C TYR A 162 1.20 -13.23 -6.81
N GLU A 163 0.63 -13.66 -7.95
CA GLU A 163 -0.49 -14.59 -8.01
C GLU A 163 -0.05 -15.95 -8.57
N ASP A 164 0.40 -15.99 -9.80
CA ASP A 164 0.85 -17.22 -10.48
C ASP A 164 2.29 -17.05 -10.97
N PHE A 165 3.19 -16.72 -10.03
CA PHE A 165 4.58 -16.44 -10.35
C PHE A 165 5.51 -16.94 -9.24
N ASP A 166 6.50 -17.76 -9.63
CA ASP A 166 7.62 -18.12 -8.77
C ASP A 166 8.81 -17.20 -9.05
N PRO A 167 9.18 -16.32 -8.11
CA PRO A 167 10.34 -15.41 -8.27
C PRO A 167 11.68 -16.13 -8.52
N GLY A 168 11.75 -17.44 -8.26
CA GLY A 168 12.93 -18.28 -8.46
C GLY A 168 13.05 -18.90 -9.84
N SER A 169 12.00 -18.88 -10.67
CA SER A 169 11.95 -19.59 -11.95
C SER A 169 12.05 -18.68 -13.18
N GLY A 170 13.22 -18.62 -13.83
CA GLY A 170 13.36 -18.18 -15.22
C GLY A 170 13.88 -16.76 -15.47
N THR A 171 14.12 -16.46 -16.76
CA THR A 171 14.63 -15.17 -17.26
C THR A 171 13.66 -14.00 -17.10
N GLU A 172 12.36 -14.26 -17.06
CA GLU A 172 11.33 -13.24 -16.80
C GLU A 172 11.41 -12.70 -15.37
N SER A 173 11.82 -13.54 -14.42
CA SER A 173 12.05 -13.17 -13.04
C SER A 173 13.04 -12.01 -12.88
N ARG A 174 14.15 -12.04 -13.62
CA ARG A 174 15.18 -10.99 -13.54
C ARG A 174 14.68 -9.64 -14.04
N PHE A 175 13.91 -9.63 -15.12
CA PHE A 175 13.35 -8.38 -15.65
C PHE A 175 12.44 -7.70 -14.63
N PHE A 176 11.62 -8.48 -13.91
CA PHE A 176 10.71 -7.93 -12.90
C PHE A 176 11.45 -7.41 -11.66
N THR A 177 12.45 -8.14 -11.19
CA THR A 177 13.21 -7.74 -10.00
C THR A 177 14.22 -6.63 -10.28
N GLU A 178 14.74 -6.51 -11.51
CA GLU A 178 15.76 -5.51 -11.85
C GLU A 178 15.16 -4.19 -12.37
N GLU A 179 14.05 -4.25 -13.15
CA GLU A 179 13.52 -3.05 -13.83
C GLU A 179 12.21 -2.52 -13.24
N ILE A 180 11.36 -3.38 -12.64
CA ILE A 180 10.02 -2.97 -12.16
C ILE A 180 10.00 -2.77 -10.65
N PHE A 181 10.56 -3.71 -9.90
CA PHE A 181 10.65 -3.64 -8.43
C PHE A 181 12.10 -3.87 -7.97
N PRO A 182 13.03 -2.97 -8.32
CA PRO A 182 14.47 -3.23 -8.14
C PRO A 182 14.89 -3.38 -6.67
N GLU A 183 14.11 -2.89 -5.73
CA GLU A 183 14.46 -2.89 -4.30
C GLU A 183 13.51 -3.71 -3.43
N SER A 184 12.39 -4.22 -3.99
CA SER A 184 11.32 -4.85 -3.21
C SER A 184 10.91 -6.18 -3.81
N SER A 185 10.59 -7.15 -2.94
CA SER A 185 9.98 -8.42 -3.31
C SER A 185 8.49 -8.37 -2.98
N LEU A 186 7.64 -8.51 -4.01
CA LEU A 186 6.20 -8.58 -3.79
C LEU A 186 5.84 -9.79 -2.90
N PRO A 187 4.88 -9.64 -1.98
CA PRO A 187 4.41 -10.77 -1.18
C PRO A 187 3.65 -11.78 -2.03
N VAL A 188 3.50 -12.99 -1.49
CA VAL A 188 2.50 -13.97 -1.91
C VAL A 188 1.44 -14.11 -0.81
N LEU A 189 0.19 -14.37 -1.18
CA LEU A 189 -0.91 -14.42 -0.20
C LEU A 189 -0.66 -15.40 0.97
N PRO A 190 -0.13 -16.63 0.75
CA PRO A 190 0.17 -17.54 1.85
C PRO A 190 1.12 -16.95 2.91
N ASP A 191 2.10 -16.16 2.49
CA ASP A 191 3.05 -15.53 3.42
C ASP A 191 2.39 -14.42 4.24
N VAL A 192 1.51 -13.63 3.61
CA VAL A 192 0.71 -12.58 4.30
C VAL A 192 -0.21 -13.20 5.34
N VAL A 193 -0.92 -14.28 4.97
CA VAL A 193 -1.83 -15.01 5.87
C VAL A 193 -1.06 -15.60 7.04
N ALA A 194 0.03 -16.32 6.78
CA ALA A 194 0.85 -16.95 7.83
C ALA A 194 1.46 -15.91 8.79
N ALA A 195 1.92 -14.77 8.26
CA ALA A 195 2.53 -13.71 9.05
C ALA A 195 1.50 -12.95 9.91
N SER A 196 0.25 -12.81 9.45
CA SER A 196 -0.80 -12.10 10.18
C SER A 196 -1.52 -12.97 11.21
N ASP A 197 -1.61 -14.29 10.99
CA ASP A 197 -2.44 -15.22 11.81
C ASP A 197 -2.18 -15.16 13.32
N PRO A 198 -0.94 -15.02 13.84
CA PRO A 198 -0.72 -14.92 15.29
C PRO A 198 -1.44 -13.73 15.95
N TRP A 199 -1.68 -12.66 15.22
CA TRP A 199 -2.13 -11.36 15.74
C TRP A 199 -3.54 -11.00 15.32
N PHE A 200 -3.98 -11.45 14.14
CA PHE A 200 -5.21 -11.01 13.50
C PHE A 200 -6.07 -12.16 13.03
N GLY A 201 -7.38 -11.94 13.02
CA GLY A 201 -8.33 -12.71 12.21
C GLY A 201 -8.64 -11.97 10.92
N ILE A 202 -8.60 -12.65 9.78
CA ILE A 202 -9.03 -12.09 8.48
C ILE A 202 -10.55 -11.98 8.49
N VAL A 203 -11.07 -10.78 8.25
CA VAL A 203 -12.51 -10.48 8.21
C VAL A 203 -13.02 -10.44 6.77
N ALA A 204 -12.22 -9.89 5.86
CA ALA A 204 -12.53 -9.83 4.45
C ALA A 204 -11.24 -9.88 3.63
N LEU A 205 -11.33 -10.51 2.46
CA LEU A 205 -10.26 -10.58 1.46
C LEU A 205 -10.87 -10.38 0.08
N ARG A 206 -10.25 -9.52 -0.73
CA ARG A 206 -10.58 -9.31 -2.14
C ARG A 206 -9.33 -9.47 -2.99
N SER A 207 -9.49 -9.98 -4.21
CA SER A 207 -8.48 -9.97 -5.26
C SER A 207 -9.00 -9.12 -6.42
N ASP A 208 -8.30 -8.03 -6.74
CA ASP A 208 -8.78 -6.97 -7.64
C ASP A 208 -7.76 -6.67 -8.77
N ALA A 209 -7.22 -7.70 -9.43
CA ALA A 209 -6.26 -7.55 -10.53
C ALA A 209 -6.82 -6.70 -11.69
N ALA A 210 -8.08 -6.94 -12.11
CA ALA A 210 -8.73 -6.19 -13.18
C ALA A 210 -8.86 -4.69 -12.85
N HIS A 211 -9.13 -4.34 -11.58
CA HIS A 211 -9.17 -2.94 -11.16
C HIS A 211 -7.82 -2.26 -11.29
N TYR A 212 -6.73 -2.99 -11.00
CA TYR A 212 -5.40 -2.38 -11.16
C TYR A 212 -4.97 -2.29 -12.62
N GLU A 213 -5.26 -3.30 -13.41
CA GLU A 213 -5.08 -3.22 -14.87
C GLU A 213 -5.76 -1.96 -15.43
N HIS A 214 -7.02 -1.75 -15.08
CA HIS A 214 -7.79 -0.60 -15.54
C HIS A 214 -7.27 0.74 -14.97
N THR A 215 -6.87 0.79 -13.70
CA THR A 215 -6.23 1.97 -13.10
C THR A 215 -4.98 2.37 -13.89
N LEU A 216 -4.11 1.39 -14.22
CA LEU A 216 -2.88 1.60 -14.98
C LEU A 216 -3.17 2.03 -16.43
N HIS A 217 -4.25 1.49 -17.04
CA HIS A 217 -4.74 1.93 -18.33
C HIS A 217 -5.10 3.41 -18.33
N LEU A 218 -5.88 3.87 -17.35
CA LEU A 218 -6.28 5.27 -17.23
C LEU A 218 -5.10 6.18 -16.95
N TRP A 219 -4.17 5.79 -16.09
CA TRP A 219 -2.95 6.54 -15.83
C TRP A 219 -2.08 6.67 -17.08
N GLN A 220 -1.92 5.57 -17.84
CA GLN A 220 -1.17 5.57 -19.11
C GLN A 220 -1.81 6.53 -20.10
N ARG A 221 -3.15 6.48 -20.29
CA ARG A 221 -3.89 7.36 -21.19
C ARG A 221 -3.71 8.83 -20.81
N ARG A 222 -3.93 9.19 -19.53
CA ARG A 222 -3.76 10.56 -19.03
C ARG A 222 -2.32 11.07 -19.20
N LEU A 223 -1.32 10.23 -18.94
CA LEU A 223 0.08 10.62 -19.17
C LEU A 223 0.38 10.86 -20.64
N GLN A 224 -0.19 10.07 -21.57
CA GLN A 224 -0.07 10.29 -23.01
C GLN A 224 -0.74 11.58 -23.46
N GLU A 225 -1.95 11.87 -22.97
CA GLU A 225 -2.67 13.13 -23.24
C GLU A 225 -1.88 14.36 -22.75
N ALA A 226 -1.10 14.19 -21.68
CA ALA A 226 -0.25 15.24 -21.10
C ALA A 226 1.21 15.24 -21.62
N GLU A 227 1.55 14.51 -22.71
CA GLU A 227 2.93 14.29 -23.17
C GLU A 227 3.78 15.59 -23.18
N ARG A 228 3.29 16.63 -23.84
CA ARG A 228 4.04 17.89 -23.98
C ARG A 228 4.42 18.46 -22.60
N ARG A 229 3.43 18.56 -21.70
CA ARG A 229 3.65 19.08 -20.33
C ARG A 229 4.57 18.18 -19.52
N ALA A 230 4.43 16.85 -19.68
CA ALA A 230 5.29 15.88 -19.01
C ALA A 230 6.75 16.01 -19.48
N VAL A 231 6.98 16.12 -20.80
CA VAL A 231 8.33 16.30 -21.36
C VAL A 231 8.93 17.63 -20.92
N ASP A 232 8.16 18.70 -20.86
CA ASP A 232 8.64 20.01 -20.37
C ASP A 232 9.07 19.96 -18.89
N LEU A 233 8.38 19.16 -18.06
CA LEU A 233 8.68 19.04 -16.63
C LEU A 233 9.86 18.10 -16.32
N VAL A 234 9.95 16.95 -16.98
CA VAL A 234 10.88 15.88 -16.58
C VAL A 234 11.81 15.40 -17.68
N GLY A 235 11.68 15.92 -18.89
CA GLY A 235 12.43 15.50 -20.06
C GLY A 235 11.87 14.23 -20.74
N ARG A 236 12.22 14.06 -22.01
CA ARG A 236 11.68 12.98 -22.87
C ARG A 236 12.04 11.57 -22.38
N ASP A 237 13.22 11.38 -21.82
CA ASP A 237 13.69 10.05 -21.41
C ASP A 237 12.94 9.58 -20.15
N VAL A 238 12.69 10.46 -19.19
CA VAL A 238 11.90 10.17 -18.01
C VAL A 238 10.45 9.88 -18.39
N TYR A 239 9.86 10.70 -19.27
CA TYR A 239 8.50 10.48 -19.78
C TYR A 239 8.37 9.09 -20.42
N ARG A 240 9.28 8.71 -21.33
CA ARG A 240 9.28 7.39 -21.99
C ARG A 240 9.43 6.25 -20.99
N ARG A 241 10.31 6.40 -19.98
CA ARG A 241 10.49 5.41 -18.92
C ARG A 241 9.20 5.18 -18.12
N TYR A 242 8.49 6.26 -17.76
CA TYR A 242 7.21 6.13 -17.04
C TYR A 242 6.10 5.50 -17.90
N LEU A 243 5.99 5.86 -19.17
CA LEU A 243 5.06 5.19 -20.09
C LEU A 243 5.36 3.69 -20.22
N ARG A 244 6.64 3.33 -20.35
CA ARG A 244 7.06 1.93 -20.39
C ARG A 244 6.69 1.22 -19.09
N TYR A 245 6.99 1.83 -17.95
CA TYR A 245 6.65 1.31 -16.64
C TYR A 245 5.14 1.03 -16.51
N LEU A 246 4.27 2.00 -16.81
CA LEU A 246 2.82 1.84 -16.72
C LEU A 246 2.32 0.72 -17.65
N ARG A 247 2.82 0.66 -18.88
CA ARG A 247 2.45 -0.37 -19.86
C ARG A 247 2.87 -1.77 -19.42
N VAL A 248 4.10 -1.93 -18.93
CA VAL A 248 4.60 -3.22 -18.47
C VAL A 248 3.86 -3.68 -17.23
N SER A 249 3.70 -2.79 -16.24
CA SER A 249 2.91 -3.09 -15.03
C SER A 249 1.49 -3.51 -15.38
N ARG A 250 0.80 -2.80 -16.29
CA ARG A 250 -0.52 -3.18 -16.79
C ARG A 250 -0.54 -4.62 -17.32
N GLY A 251 0.43 -4.99 -18.16
CA GLY A 251 0.55 -6.35 -18.72
C GLY A 251 0.76 -7.45 -17.67
N LEU A 252 1.29 -7.12 -16.46
CA LEU A 252 1.42 -8.09 -15.37
C LEU A 252 0.08 -8.44 -14.74
N PHE A 253 -0.78 -7.43 -14.53
CA PHE A 253 -2.13 -7.63 -14.01
C PHE A 253 -3.06 -8.30 -15.02
N ASP A 254 -2.97 -7.91 -16.30
CA ASP A 254 -3.72 -8.53 -17.40
C ASP A 254 -3.44 -10.04 -17.51
N ARG A 255 -2.16 -10.43 -17.40
CA ARG A 255 -1.72 -11.83 -17.44
C ARG A 255 -1.79 -12.58 -16.10
N ARG A 256 -2.29 -11.95 -15.05
CA ARG A 256 -2.42 -12.52 -13.71
C ARG A 256 -1.08 -12.97 -13.08
N VAL A 257 0.04 -12.42 -13.53
CA VAL A 257 1.34 -12.58 -12.86
C VAL A 257 1.32 -11.88 -11.50
N CYS A 258 0.70 -10.70 -11.47
CA CYS A 258 0.43 -9.96 -10.25
C CYS A 258 -1.08 -9.80 -10.04
N THR A 259 -1.45 -9.67 -8.79
CA THR A 259 -2.79 -9.27 -8.36
C THR A 259 -2.70 -8.15 -7.32
N LEU A 260 -3.86 -7.61 -6.95
CA LEU A 260 -4.00 -6.70 -5.82
C LEU A 260 -4.89 -7.33 -4.77
N TYR A 261 -4.37 -7.48 -3.57
CA TYR A 261 -5.20 -7.89 -2.44
C TYR A 261 -5.62 -6.69 -1.58
N ARG A 262 -6.90 -6.67 -1.19
CA ARG A 262 -7.44 -5.84 -0.12
C ARG A 262 -7.88 -6.74 1.01
N ILE A 263 -7.31 -6.54 2.20
CA ILE A 263 -7.49 -7.42 3.35
C ILE A 263 -7.93 -6.58 4.54
N SER A 264 -9.08 -6.95 5.15
CA SER A 264 -9.51 -6.43 6.44
C SER A 264 -9.14 -7.43 7.52
N LEU A 265 -8.40 -6.98 8.52
CA LEU A 265 -7.90 -7.80 9.61
C LEU A 265 -8.38 -7.22 10.95
N GLU A 266 -8.88 -8.06 11.85
CA GLU A 266 -9.29 -7.66 13.19
C GLU A 266 -8.31 -8.17 14.24
N ARG A 267 -7.79 -7.27 15.08
CA ARG A 267 -6.86 -7.64 16.15
C ARG A 267 -7.49 -8.63 17.11
N ARG A 268 -6.86 -9.78 17.32
CA ARG A 268 -7.28 -10.77 18.31
C ARG A 268 -7.12 -10.22 19.72
N PRO A 269 -8.01 -10.58 20.67
CA PRO A 269 -7.91 -10.14 22.07
C PRO A 269 -6.64 -10.62 22.77
N SER A 270 -6.15 -11.80 22.41
CA SER A 270 -4.88 -12.38 22.86
C SER A 270 -4.29 -13.23 21.74
N PRO A 271 -2.98 -13.31 21.59
CA PRO A 271 -2.37 -14.22 20.62
C PRO A 271 -2.76 -15.66 20.95
N VAL A 272 -3.39 -16.35 19.99
CA VAL A 272 -3.90 -17.73 20.19
C VAL A 272 -2.77 -18.74 20.23
N ARG A 273 -1.57 -18.36 19.80
CA ARG A 273 -0.35 -19.20 19.85
C ARG A 273 0.80 -18.38 20.40
N SER A 274 1.51 -18.95 21.36
CA SER A 274 2.85 -18.51 21.71
C SER A 274 3.65 -18.36 20.40
N ALA A 275 4.20 -17.18 20.15
CA ALA A 275 5.13 -17.00 19.06
C ALA A 275 6.09 -18.19 19.05
N ALA A 276 6.22 -18.85 17.92
CA ALA A 276 7.21 -19.94 17.81
C ALA A 276 8.54 -19.44 18.38
N ALA A 277 9.11 -20.21 19.27
CA ALA A 277 10.38 -19.85 19.90
C ALA A 277 11.37 -19.41 18.82
N PRO A 278 12.21 -18.40 19.05
CA PRO A 278 13.19 -17.97 18.09
C PRO A 278 14.00 -19.19 17.66
N VAL A 279 14.08 -19.42 16.34
CA VAL A 279 14.95 -20.46 15.77
C VAL A 279 16.34 -20.20 16.34
N PRO A 280 16.97 -21.18 17.03
CA PRO A 280 18.31 -20.98 17.59
C PRO A 280 19.24 -20.59 16.43
N ALA A 281 20.02 -19.54 16.61
CA ALA A 281 21.04 -19.15 15.67
C ALA A 281 21.90 -20.37 15.37
N ALA A 282 22.00 -20.72 14.08
CA ALA A 282 22.87 -21.80 13.63
C ALA A 282 24.27 -21.48 14.13
N ALA A 283 24.83 -22.41 14.98
CA ALA A 283 26.20 -22.36 15.42
C ALA A 283 27.08 -22.34 14.17
N ALA A 284 27.94 -21.32 14.07
CA ALA A 284 29.01 -21.27 13.10
C ALA A 284 29.90 -22.50 13.28
N VAL A 285 30.10 -23.25 12.19
CA VAL A 285 31.19 -24.21 11.99
C VAL A 285 32.06 -23.68 10.87
#